data_1d54f4409fb364806c2f4c94c13ca393
#
_entry.id   1d54f4409fb364806c2f4c94c13ca393
#
_cell.length_a   1.000
_cell.length_b   1.000
_cell.length_c   1.000
_cell.angle_alpha   90.00
_cell.angle_beta   90.00
_cell.angle_gamma   90.00
#
_symmetry.space_group_name_H-M   'P 1'
#
loop_
_entity.id
_entity.type
_entity.pdbx_description
1 polymer ?
#
loop_
_entity_poly.entity_id
_entity_poly.type
_entity_poly.pdbx_seq_one_letter_code
_entity_poly.pdbx_strand_id
1 'polypeptide(L)'
;MKSAQPVQKDGPRINEEIRVREVQLIDATGHNHGPTPIQTALEMAQAAGLDLVEIAPNSAPPVCKILDYGKYKFQAQKKAAEARKKQKVVEVKEIKLRPMIDDHDYDVKMRSMKRFFEEGDKVKITLRFRGREMAHQELGYKLLERVKADTGPFAKIESEPRFEGRQMVMMLAPR
;
A
#
# COMPACT_ATOMS: atom_id res chain seq x y z
N MET A 1 38.64 2.58 13.47
CA MET A 1 38.22 3.29 12.23
C MET A 1 36.90 2.71 11.82
N LYS A 2 35.80 3.45 11.95
CA LYS A 2 34.46 3.00 11.50
C LYS A 2 34.38 3.21 10.00
N SER A 3 34.28 2.13 9.23
CA SER A 3 34.00 2.16 7.80
C SER A 3 32.63 2.80 7.59
N ALA A 4 32.61 3.97 6.96
CA ALA A 4 31.38 4.61 6.51
C ALA A 4 30.68 3.68 5.52
N GLN A 5 29.49 3.20 5.88
CA GLN A 5 28.62 2.48 4.94
C GLN A 5 28.26 3.45 3.80
N PRO A 6 28.36 3.02 2.53
CA PRO A 6 27.97 3.86 1.41
C PRO A 6 26.47 4.16 1.52
N VAL A 7 26.14 5.44 1.52
CA VAL A 7 24.76 5.92 1.46
C VAL A 7 24.13 5.32 0.21
N GLN A 8 23.16 4.41 0.36
CA GLN A 8 22.36 3.94 -0.76
C GLN A 8 21.56 5.13 -1.31
N LYS A 9 22.00 5.64 -2.46
CA LYS A 9 21.20 6.63 -3.20
C LYS A 9 19.92 5.92 -3.69
N ASP A 10 18.78 6.48 -3.34
CA ASP A 10 17.48 6.03 -3.87
C ASP A 10 17.44 6.33 -5.39
N GLY A 11 17.57 5.29 -6.19
CA GLY A 11 17.47 5.40 -7.65
C GLY A 11 18.42 4.49 -8.41
N PRO A 12 18.25 4.37 -9.73
CA PRO A 12 19.16 3.59 -10.58
C PRO A 12 20.57 4.22 -10.60
N ARG A 13 21.58 3.37 -10.75
CA ARG A 13 22.96 3.84 -10.97
C ARG A 13 23.08 4.49 -12.33
N ILE A 14 23.87 5.55 -12.40
CA ILE A 14 24.08 6.34 -13.63
C ILE A 14 25.58 6.49 -13.94
N ASN A 15 25.91 6.53 -15.20
CA ASN A 15 27.25 6.82 -15.72
C ASN A 15 28.35 6.02 -14.99
N GLU A 16 29.30 6.69 -14.36
CA GLU A 16 30.45 6.08 -13.68
C GLU A 16 30.09 5.32 -12.38
N GLU A 17 28.86 5.44 -11.90
CA GLU A 17 28.37 4.65 -10.76
C GLU A 17 28.13 3.18 -11.15
N ILE A 18 28.00 2.89 -12.46
CA ILE A 18 27.81 1.55 -13.03
C ILE A 18 29.18 0.85 -13.10
N ARG A 19 29.43 -0.03 -12.12
CA ARG A 19 30.73 -0.70 -11.93
C ARG A 19 30.72 -2.14 -12.44
N VAL A 20 30.35 -2.34 -13.70
CA VAL A 20 30.39 -3.63 -14.37
C VAL A 20 31.26 -3.57 -15.63
N ARG A 21 31.75 -4.69 -16.11
CA ARG A 21 32.60 -4.73 -17.29
C ARG A 21 31.83 -4.59 -18.61
N GLU A 22 30.61 -5.13 -18.62
CA GLU A 22 29.76 -5.23 -19.78
C GLU A 22 28.31 -4.99 -19.41
N VAL A 23 27.56 -4.34 -20.28
CA VAL A 23 26.14 -4.03 -20.10
C VAL A 23 25.36 -4.39 -21.36
N GLN A 24 24.10 -4.73 -21.21
CA GLN A 24 23.16 -4.82 -22.33
C GLN A 24 22.72 -3.39 -22.67
N LEU A 25 23.22 -2.85 -23.76
CA LEU A 25 23.02 -1.44 -24.09
C LEU A 25 21.79 -1.22 -24.98
N ILE A 26 20.95 -0.29 -24.57
CA ILE A 26 19.87 0.27 -25.39
C ILE A 26 20.17 1.76 -25.61
N ASP A 27 20.24 2.20 -26.85
CA ASP A 27 20.55 3.59 -27.18
C ASP A 27 19.32 4.52 -27.01
N ALA A 28 19.55 5.82 -27.29
CA ALA A 28 18.51 6.85 -27.17
C ALA A 28 17.35 6.65 -28.16
N THR A 29 17.57 5.95 -29.26
CA THR A 29 16.52 5.63 -30.26
C THR A 29 15.71 4.39 -29.89
N GLY A 30 16.17 3.63 -28.88
CA GLY A 30 15.56 2.37 -28.45
C GLY A 30 16.15 1.13 -29.12
N HIS A 31 17.20 1.28 -29.89
CA HIS A 31 17.92 0.16 -30.52
C HIS A 31 18.76 -0.58 -29.48
N ASN A 32 18.67 -1.92 -29.48
CA ASN A 32 19.43 -2.79 -28.59
C ASN A 32 20.72 -3.23 -29.27
N HIS A 33 21.86 -2.76 -28.77
CA HIS A 33 23.21 -3.11 -29.27
C HIS A 33 23.73 -4.45 -28.73
N GLY A 34 22.99 -5.08 -27.85
CA GLY A 34 23.47 -6.30 -27.19
C GLY A 34 24.50 -6.02 -26.09
N PRO A 35 25.25 -7.07 -25.69
CA PRO A 35 26.33 -6.94 -24.72
C PRO A 35 27.41 -5.98 -25.25
N THR A 36 27.66 -4.91 -24.49
CA THR A 36 28.59 -3.83 -24.89
C THR A 36 29.50 -3.52 -23.70
N PRO A 37 30.81 -3.33 -23.93
CA PRO A 37 31.74 -2.91 -22.88
C PRO A 37 31.31 -1.57 -22.29
N ILE A 38 31.45 -1.42 -20.96
CA ILE A 38 31.01 -0.23 -20.23
C ILE A 38 31.64 1.07 -20.78
N GLN A 39 32.89 1.03 -21.17
CA GLN A 39 33.59 2.17 -21.74
C GLN A 39 32.89 2.66 -23.02
N THR A 40 32.60 1.75 -23.94
CA THR A 40 31.90 2.06 -25.21
C THR A 40 30.50 2.60 -24.93
N ALA A 41 29.79 2.03 -23.95
CA ALA A 41 28.47 2.50 -23.56
C ALA A 41 28.49 3.93 -22.99
N LEU A 42 29.51 4.26 -22.21
CA LEU A 42 29.72 5.61 -21.67
C LEU A 42 30.08 6.62 -22.76
N GLU A 43 30.94 6.25 -23.70
CA GLU A 43 31.30 7.07 -24.84
C GLU A 43 30.08 7.38 -25.72
N MET A 44 29.23 6.39 -25.99
CA MET A 44 28.00 6.59 -26.74
C MET A 44 27.00 7.51 -26.03
N ALA A 45 26.87 7.38 -24.71
CA ALA A 45 26.04 8.28 -23.92
C ALA A 45 26.56 9.72 -23.96
N GLN A 46 27.86 9.90 -23.77
CA GLN A 46 28.53 11.21 -23.86
C GLN A 46 28.40 11.84 -25.27
N ALA A 47 28.59 11.07 -26.33
CA ALA A 47 28.42 11.54 -27.70
C ALA A 47 26.99 12.00 -27.99
N ALA A 48 25.99 11.36 -27.36
CA ALA A 48 24.60 11.75 -27.45
C ALA A 48 24.22 12.94 -26.55
N GLY A 49 25.12 13.38 -25.65
CA GLY A 49 24.84 14.40 -24.65
C GLY A 49 23.81 13.96 -23.60
N LEU A 50 23.73 12.67 -23.33
CA LEU A 50 22.76 12.02 -22.44
C LEU A 50 23.46 11.19 -21.35
N ASP A 51 22.68 10.61 -20.47
CA ASP A 51 23.16 9.75 -19.37
C ASP A 51 23.01 8.27 -19.71
N LEU A 52 23.97 7.45 -19.25
CA LEU A 52 23.82 6.00 -19.19
C LEU A 52 23.16 5.61 -17.88
N VAL A 53 21.98 5.03 -17.94
CA VAL A 53 21.17 4.68 -16.77
C VAL A 53 20.96 3.17 -16.70
N GLU A 54 21.28 2.56 -15.55
CA GLU A 54 21.06 1.14 -15.29
C GLU A 54 19.58 0.90 -14.95
N ILE A 55 18.83 0.30 -15.88
CA ILE A 55 17.39 0.06 -15.72
C ILE A 55 17.12 -1.26 -15.01
N ALA A 56 17.87 -2.32 -15.34
CA ALA A 56 17.71 -3.65 -14.79
C ALA A 56 19.04 -4.20 -14.24
N PRO A 57 19.36 -3.94 -12.96
CA PRO A 57 20.62 -4.36 -12.36
C PRO A 57 20.73 -5.88 -12.16
N ASN A 58 19.59 -6.57 -12.09
CA ASN A 58 19.54 -8.03 -11.82
C ASN A 58 19.68 -8.90 -13.06
N SER A 59 19.77 -8.30 -14.24
CA SER A 59 20.03 -9.01 -15.50
C SER A 59 21.53 -9.35 -15.62
N ALA A 60 21.86 -10.36 -16.38
CA ALA A 60 23.23 -10.75 -16.66
C ALA A 60 23.48 -10.77 -18.19
N PRO A 61 24.14 -9.77 -18.79
CA PRO A 61 24.64 -8.52 -18.19
C PRO A 61 23.52 -7.54 -17.80
N PRO A 62 23.78 -6.57 -16.90
CA PRO A 62 22.80 -5.55 -16.52
C PRO A 62 22.33 -4.73 -17.72
N VAL A 63 21.03 -4.40 -17.77
CA VAL A 63 20.48 -3.59 -18.84
C VAL A 63 20.66 -2.10 -18.54
N CYS A 64 21.34 -1.40 -19.45
CA CYS A 64 21.53 0.04 -19.38
C CYS A 64 20.92 0.72 -20.61
N LYS A 65 20.36 1.90 -20.41
CA LYS A 65 19.77 2.71 -21.46
C LYS A 65 20.36 4.12 -21.47
N ILE A 66 20.61 4.63 -22.67
CA ILE A 66 21.03 6.02 -22.88
C ILE A 66 19.78 6.90 -22.92
N LEU A 67 19.63 7.81 -21.95
CA LEU A 67 18.48 8.71 -21.82
C LEU A 67 18.83 9.92 -20.95
N ASP A 68 17.97 10.95 -20.98
CA ASP A 68 18.02 12.06 -20.01
C ASP A 68 17.52 11.60 -18.65
N TYR A 69 18.44 11.47 -17.69
CA TYR A 69 18.11 10.98 -16.35
C TYR A 69 17.17 11.92 -15.59
N GLY A 70 17.31 13.23 -15.76
CA GLY A 70 16.44 14.21 -15.10
C GLY A 70 14.98 14.03 -15.54
N LYS A 71 14.76 13.91 -16.84
CA LYS A 71 13.45 13.68 -17.44
C LYS A 71 12.88 12.31 -17.03
N TYR A 72 13.71 11.28 -17.04
CA TYR A 72 13.34 9.92 -16.61
C TYR A 72 12.89 9.90 -15.15
N LYS A 73 13.67 10.50 -14.25
CA LYS A 73 13.36 10.61 -12.82
C LYS A 73 12.04 11.35 -12.58
N PHE A 74 11.84 12.46 -13.28
CA PHE A 74 10.59 13.22 -13.17
C PHE A 74 9.38 12.39 -13.64
N GLN A 75 9.48 11.70 -14.76
CA GLN A 75 8.40 10.85 -15.27
C GLN A 75 8.12 9.67 -14.34
N ALA A 76 9.16 9.05 -13.78
CA ALA A 76 9.01 7.97 -12.80
C ALA A 76 8.31 8.45 -11.53
N GLN A 77 8.67 9.62 -11.01
CA GLN A 77 8.02 10.23 -9.85
C GLN A 77 6.55 10.59 -10.13
N LYS A 78 6.27 11.16 -11.29
CA LYS A 78 4.91 11.47 -11.73
C LYS A 78 4.04 10.22 -11.80
N LYS A 79 4.55 9.16 -12.44
CA LYS A 79 3.85 7.86 -12.55
C LYS A 79 3.61 7.23 -11.18
N ALA A 80 4.60 7.28 -10.28
CA ALA A 80 4.45 6.80 -8.91
C ALA A 80 3.41 7.60 -8.11
N ALA A 81 3.39 8.93 -8.28
CA ALA A 81 2.40 9.80 -7.63
C ALA A 81 0.97 9.53 -8.16
N GLU A 82 0.82 9.33 -9.47
CA GLU A 82 -0.47 8.96 -10.08
C GLU A 82 -0.93 7.58 -9.60
N ALA A 83 -0.01 6.61 -9.51
CA ALA A 83 -0.32 5.28 -8.98
C ALA A 83 -0.79 5.35 -7.52
N ARG A 84 -0.13 6.16 -6.67
CA ARG A 84 -0.56 6.40 -5.29
C ARG A 84 -1.95 7.04 -5.22
N LYS A 85 -2.25 8.02 -6.09
CA LYS A 85 -3.57 8.66 -6.14
C LYS A 85 -4.68 7.70 -6.58
N LYS A 86 -4.37 6.74 -7.46
CA LYS A 86 -5.31 5.72 -7.92
C LYS A 86 -5.47 4.55 -6.95
N GLN A 87 -4.54 4.40 -6.00
CA GLN A 87 -4.63 3.35 -5.00
C GLN A 87 -5.79 3.65 -4.06
N LYS A 88 -6.79 2.77 -4.05
CA LYS A 88 -7.93 2.87 -3.13
C LYS A 88 -7.41 2.71 -1.69
N VAL A 89 -7.56 3.75 -0.89
CA VAL A 89 -7.27 3.69 0.54
C VAL A 89 -8.45 3.03 1.22
N VAL A 90 -8.22 1.88 1.85
CA VAL A 90 -9.20 1.23 2.70
C VAL A 90 -9.18 1.93 4.05
N GLU A 91 -10.25 2.65 4.37
CA GLU A 91 -10.41 3.29 5.67
C GLU A 91 -11.05 2.34 6.68
N VAL A 92 -10.82 2.61 7.96
CA VAL A 92 -11.49 1.93 9.06
C VAL A 92 -12.52 2.90 9.65
N LYS A 93 -13.79 2.64 9.39
CA LYS A 93 -14.90 3.43 9.94
C LYS A 93 -15.34 2.85 11.29
N GLU A 94 -15.56 3.70 12.27
CA GLU A 94 -16.01 3.27 13.59
C GLU A 94 -17.52 3.43 13.75
N ILE A 95 -18.19 2.36 14.18
CA ILE A 95 -19.60 2.35 14.58
C ILE A 95 -19.67 2.05 16.08
N LYS A 96 -20.26 2.99 16.82
CA LYS A 96 -20.45 2.86 18.27
C LYS A 96 -21.84 2.34 18.55
N LEU A 97 -21.91 1.27 19.34
CA LEU A 97 -23.14 0.63 19.79
C LEU A 97 -23.24 0.65 21.33
N ARG A 98 -24.43 0.41 21.83
CA ARG A 98 -24.71 0.19 23.25
C ARG A 98 -25.42 -1.14 23.44
N PRO A 99 -25.25 -1.84 24.58
CA PRO A 99 -25.90 -3.13 24.85
C PRO A 99 -27.43 -3.08 24.73
N MET A 100 -28.03 -1.98 25.13
CA MET A 100 -29.48 -1.72 25.06
C MET A 100 -29.79 -0.70 23.97
N ILE A 101 -29.41 -1.02 22.73
CA ILE A 101 -29.72 -0.19 21.56
C ILE A 101 -31.20 -0.37 21.18
N ASP A 102 -31.85 0.72 20.81
CA ASP A 102 -33.18 0.71 20.20
C ASP A 102 -33.11 0.14 18.78
N ASP A 103 -34.17 -0.59 18.37
CA ASP A 103 -34.22 -1.23 17.04
C ASP A 103 -34.12 -0.21 15.90
N HIS A 104 -34.71 0.96 16.06
CA HIS A 104 -34.60 2.02 15.05
C HIS A 104 -33.15 2.51 14.91
N ASP A 105 -32.44 2.77 16.01
CA ASP A 105 -31.02 3.17 15.96
C ASP A 105 -30.14 2.05 15.42
N TYR A 106 -30.46 0.80 15.78
CA TYR A 106 -29.79 -0.38 15.20
C TYR A 106 -29.89 -0.40 13.68
N ASP A 107 -31.09 -0.22 13.12
CA ASP A 107 -31.33 -0.23 11.68
C ASP A 107 -30.58 0.91 10.96
N VAL A 108 -30.52 2.08 11.59
CA VAL A 108 -29.74 3.22 11.07
C VAL A 108 -28.24 2.87 11.01
N LYS A 109 -27.71 2.24 12.08
CA LYS A 109 -26.31 1.80 12.13
C LYS A 109 -26.02 0.71 11.09
N MET A 110 -26.94 -0.24 10.90
CA MET A 110 -26.81 -1.29 9.90
C MET A 110 -26.77 -0.74 8.47
N ARG A 111 -27.63 0.24 8.15
CA ARG A 111 -27.59 0.94 6.86
C ARG A 111 -26.27 1.68 6.64
N SER A 112 -25.74 2.31 7.68
CA SER A 112 -24.44 2.99 7.61
C SER A 112 -23.30 1.99 7.38
N MET A 113 -23.29 0.85 8.08
CA MET A 113 -22.31 -0.22 7.88
C MET A 113 -22.34 -0.77 6.46
N LYS A 114 -23.53 -1.04 5.94
CA LYS A 114 -23.69 -1.54 4.57
C LYS A 114 -23.07 -0.59 3.54
N ARG A 115 -23.33 0.72 3.69
CA ARG A 115 -22.73 1.75 2.83
C ARG A 115 -21.19 1.75 2.92
N PHE A 116 -20.61 1.66 4.12
CA PHE A 116 -19.17 1.61 4.28
C PHE A 116 -18.55 0.38 3.62
N PHE A 117 -19.19 -0.78 3.69
CA PHE A 117 -18.72 -1.97 2.99
C PHE A 117 -18.85 -1.85 1.47
N GLU A 118 -19.89 -1.21 0.96
CA GLU A 118 -20.04 -0.90 -0.47
C GLU A 118 -18.94 0.05 -0.97
N GLU A 119 -18.50 0.98 -0.13
CA GLU A 119 -17.34 1.85 -0.37
C GLU A 119 -16.00 1.08 -0.29
N GLY A 120 -16.01 -0.14 0.25
CA GLY A 120 -14.86 -1.02 0.44
C GLY A 120 -14.05 -0.72 1.70
N ASP A 121 -14.65 -0.02 2.66
CA ASP A 121 -14.05 0.29 3.94
C ASP A 121 -14.25 -0.84 4.94
N LYS A 122 -13.36 -0.92 5.94
CA LYS A 122 -13.53 -1.78 7.10
C LYS A 122 -14.35 -1.08 8.17
N VAL A 123 -15.07 -1.85 8.97
CA VAL A 123 -15.87 -1.30 10.07
C VAL A 123 -15.37 -1.86 11.40
N LYS A 124 -14.98 -0.95 12.29
CA LYS A 124 -14.70 -1.24 13.69
C LYS A 124 -15.98 -0.99 14.50
N ILE A 125 -16.53 -2.05 15.09
CA ILE A 125 -17.68 -1.94 15.97
C ILE A 125 -17.16 -1.82 17.39
N THR A 126 -17.53 -0.74 18.06
CA THR A 126 -17.19 -0.48 19.46
C THR A 126 -18.48 -0.45 20.28
N LEU A 127 -18.66 -1.45 21.13
CA LEU A 127 -19.79 -1.55 22.05
C LEU A 127 -19.33 -1.12 23.44
N ARG A 128 -19.80 0.03 23.91
CA ARG A 128 -19.38 0.61 25.18
C ARG A 128 -20.41 0.33 26.27
N PHE A 129 -19.94 -0.27 27.37
CA PHE A 129 -20.72 -0.50 28.59
C PHE A 129 -20.60 0.71 29.53
N ARG A 130 -21.73 1.09 30.14
CA ARG A 130 -21.78 2.15 31.15
C ARG A 130 -22.17 1.57 32.49
N GLY A 131 -21.47 1.95 33.56
CA GLY A 131 -21.85 1.66 34.94
C GLY A 131 -22.35 0.23 35.17
N ARG A 132 -23.64 0.07 35.42
CA ARG A 132 -24.30 -1.20 35.72
C ARG A 132 -24.34 -2.18 34.52
N GLU A 133 -24.20 -1.70 33.29
CA GLU A 133 -24.21 -2.54 32.09
C GLU A 133 -23.02 -3.52 32.04
N MET A 134 -21.92 -3.21 32.75
CA MET A 134 -20.77 -4.11 32.88
C MET A 134 -21.12 -5.43 33.56
N ALA A 135 -22.18 -5.49 34.37
CA ALA A 135 -22.68 -6.72 34.96
C ALA A 135 -23.45 -7.62 33.97
N HIS A 136 -23.80 -7.07 32.78
CA HIS A 136 -24.62 -7.71 31.76
C HIS A 136 -23.88 -7.80 30.41
N GLN A 137 -22.68 -8.32 30.45
CA GLN A 137 -21.82 -8.47 29.25
C GLN A 137 -22.45 -9.39 28.20
N GLU A 138 -23.31 -10.34 28.61
CA GLU A 138 -24.05 -11.23 27.74
C GLU A 138 -24.96 -10.48 26.75
N LEU A 139 -25.50 -9.33 27.12
CA LEU A 139 -26.31 -8.50 26.22
C LEU A 139 -25.45 -7.92 25.08
N GLY A 140 -24.23 -7.55 25.40
CA GLY A 140 -23.25 -7.10 24.42
C GLY A 140 -22.89 -8.19 23.42
N TYR A 141 -22.61 -9.40 23.90
CA TYR A 141 -22.34 -10.54 23.03
C TYR A 141 -23.53 -10.87 22.13
N LYS A 142 -24.75 -10.91 22.66
CA LYS A 142 -25.97 -11.14 21.86
C LYS A 142 -26.15 -10.11 20.77
N LEU A 143 -25.88 -8.83 21.06
CA LEU A 143 -25.97 -7.77 20.06
C LEU A 143 -24.91 -7.94 18.96
N LEU A 144 -23.68 -8.27 19.31
CA LEU A 144 -22.62 -8.49 18.33
C LEU A 144 -22.86 -9.75 17.49
N GLU A 145 -23.45 -10.81 18.05
CA GLU A 145 -23.88 -11.99 17.30
C GLU A 145 -25.01 -11.65 16.31
N ARG A 146 -25.97 -10.79 16.72
CA ARG A 146 -26.98 -10.26 15.79
C ARG A 146 -26.33 -9.50 14.65
N VAL A 147 -25.36 -8.62 14.93
CA VAL A 147 -24.61 -7.87 13.90
C VAL A 147 -23.87 -8.82 12.97
N LYS A 148 -23.21 -9.86 13.47
CA LYS A 148 -22.54 -10.87 12.65
C LYS A 148 -23.52 -11.56 11.68
N ALA A 149 -24.68 -11.96 12.18
CA ALA A 149 -25.71 -12.61 11.36
C ALA A 149 -26.21 -11.67 10.26
N ASP A 150 -26.54 -10.43 10.61
CA ASP A 150 -27.12 -9.44 9.71
C ASP A 150 -26.09 -8.92 8.67
N THR A 151 -24.80 -8.89 9.01
CA THR A 151 -23.73 -8.45 8.11
C THR A 151 -23.12 -9.58 7.28
N GLY A 152 -23.34 -10.84 7.65
CA GLY A 152 -22.75 -12.02 7.00
C GLY A 152 -22.87 -12.07 5.47
N PRO A 153 -23.98 -11.65 4.84
CA PRO A 153 -24.11 -11.62 3.39
C PRO A 153 -23.12 -10.71 2.66
N PHE A 154 -22.66 -9.62 3.29
CA PHE A 154 -21.84 -8.59 2.65
C PHE A 154 -20.53 -8.25 3.36
N ALA A 155 -20.29 -8.84 4.53
CA ALA A 155 -19.06 -8.66 5.30
C ALA A 155 -18.52 -9.98 5.85
N LYS A 156 -17.24 -9.98 6.16
CA LYS A 156 -16.55 -11.07 6.88
C LYS A 156 -15.99 -10.56 8.20
N ILE A 157 -15.93 -11.44 9.18
CA ILE A 157 -15.32 -11.13 10.48
C ILE A 157 -13.81 -11.16 10.28
N GLU A 158 -13.15 -10.03 10.53
CA GLU A 158 -11.69 -9.92 10.52
C GLU A 158 -11.11 -10.17 11.92
N SER A 159 -11.81 -9.68 12.96
CA SER A 159 -11.47 -9.94 14.35
C SER A 159 -12.73 -10.17 15.16
N GLU A 160 -12.76 -11.29 15.90
CA GLU A 160 -13.84 -11.65 16.79
C GLU A 160 -14.00 -10.63 17.94
N PRO A 161 -15.22 -10.55 18.55
CA PRO A 161 -15.45 -9.68 19.68
C PRO A 161 -14.47 -9.93 20.82
N ARG A 162 -13.82 -8.88 21.28
CA ARG A 162 -12.92 -8.92 22.44
C ARG A 162 -13.14 -7.72 23.34
N PHE A 163 -12.89 -7.90 24.63
CA PHE A 163 -12.90 -6.80 25.58
C PHE A 163 -11.63 -5.96 25.49
N GLU A 164 -11.82 -4.64 25.44
CA GLU A 164 -10.78 -3.64 25.58
C GLU A 164 -11.21 -2.64 26.66
N GLY A 165 -10.88 -2.92 27.91
CA GLY A 165 -11.30 -2.12 29.05
C GLY A 165 -12.81 -2.25 29.32
N ARG A 166 -13.58 -1.14 29.16
CA ARG A 166 -15.03 -1.10 29.37
C ARG A 166 -15.82 -1.16 28.05
N GLN A 167 -15.23 -1.72 27.02
CA GLN A 167 -15.86 -1.83 25.70
C GLN A 167 -15.54 -3.17 25.06
N MET A 168 -16.41 -3.63 24.21
CA MET A 168 -16.16 -4.74 23.30
C MET A 168 -15.89 -4.20 21.92
N VAL A 169 -14.89 -4.74 21.25
CA VAL A 169 -14.48 -4.33 19.91
C VAL A 169 -14.51 -5.53 18.98
N MET A 170 -15.06 -5.33 17.80
CA MET A 170 -15.09 -6.31 16.72
C MET A 170 -14.72 -5.61 15.41
N MET A 171 -13.96 -6.31 14.54
CA MET A 171 -13.61 -5.80 13.22
C MET A 171 -14.29 -6.60 12.14
N LEU A 172 -14.90 -5.88 11.22
CA LEU A 172 -15.52 -6.43 10.02
C LEU A 172 -14.85 -5.85 8.77
N ALA A 173 -14.68 -6.67 7.75
CA ALA A 173 -14.17 -6.27 6.45
C ALA A 173 -15.20 -6.57 5.36
N PRO A 174 -15.24 -5.82 4.26
CA PRO A 174 -16.10 -6.15 3.12
C PRO A 174 -15.71 -7.50 2.52
N ARG A 175 -16.68 -8.19 1.95
CA ARG A 175 -16.44 -9.43 1.20
C ARG A 175 -15.87 -9.16 -0.17
#